data_f51c96dd6e7af383e9d31b88e4266eec
#
_entry.id   f51c96dd6e7af383e9d31b88e4266eec
#
_cell.length_a   1.000
_cell.length_b   1.000
_cell.length_c   1.000
_cell.angle_alpha   90.00
_cell.angle_beta   90.00
_cell.angle_gamma   90.00
#
_symmetry.space_group_name_H-M   'P 1'
#
loop_
_entity.id
_entity.type
_entity.pdbx_description
1 polymer ?
#
loop_
_entity_poly.entity_id
_entity_poly.type
_entity_poly.pdbx_seq_one_letter_code
_entity_poly.pdbx_strand_id
1 'polypeptide(L)'
;IGGGPVGLAQRSSSSPHGSSAELTDPGVRRPTTSKATAAVWGTESAEALLDWLNVPRRHHMGSGDTLDGLVLLDLPDHDSVCIEHRLEVDRLVEMVDMIVWVVDPQKYADAALHTRYLTPLASHSEIMTVVLNQVDHLDKEQRKNCLRDLRRLLDSEGLGKAKMMAISATTGEGVDDMRVALARAVRAKKAQVARLHADLDNVSQRLAEATGDAAGQVSQDSVDQLIAALCTAGGVEPVVEATREAYRRRGHRATGWPVTAWVSRLRPDPLHRLHLDLGSTRKKGRARSTEPTDVQRSALTARVGVAGAKIDTAVRSLASEASEGLPRSWADVVRAASLSHRTDLPDDIDRAVASTDLGVHHGTGWWKLVTVVQWILMIIVVAGLAWLAVDALSAYFQFRLPPVRWHHFPVPTLMVVGGVIAGVVVSLLCQAGVQAGARAAARYARSELRANLTDVAWQSVVGPVNAELDHHDEVVKIVAKAS
;
A
#
# COMPACT_ATOMS: atom_id res chain seq x y z
N ILE A 1 -50.78 -0.89 40.08
CA ILE A 1 -49.70 -1.39 40.90
C ILE A 1 -49.09 -2.58 40.15
N GLY A 2 -48.31 -2.35 39.15
CA GLY A 2 -47.58 -3.32 38.35
C GLY A 2 -46.11 -3.23 38.71
N GLY A 3 -45.48 -4.38 38.91
CA GLY A 3 -44.03 -4.42 39.03
C GLY A 3 -43.39 -4.02 37.70
N GLY A 4 -42.74 -2.90 37.69
CA GLY A 4 -41.90 -2.42 36.63
C GLY A 4 -40.59 -1.93 37.20
N PRO A 5 -39.55 -1.71 36.40
CA PRO A 5 -38.37 -1.03 36.87
C PRO A 5 -38.80 0.39 37.31
N VAL A 6 -38.79 0.63 38.61
CA VAL A 6 -39.17 1.93 39.18
C VAL A 6 -37.89 2.66 39.52
N GLY A 7 -37.70 3.83 38.92
CA GLY A 7 -36.80 4.81 39.45
C GLY A 7 -37.20 5.19 40.87
N LEU A 8 -36.24 5.33 41.77
CA LEU A 8 -36.48 5.72 43.17
C LEU A 8 -37.13 7.11 43.23
N ALA A 9 -38.47 7.17 43.32
CA ALA A 9 -39.19 8.40 43.61
C ALA A 9 -39.26 8.57 45.11
N GLN A 10 -38.58 9.55 45.69
CA GLN A 10 -38.67 9.90 47.10
C GLN A 10 -39.64 11.07 47.26
N ARG A 11 -40.71 10.88 48.03
CA ARG A 11 -41.55 11.98 48.50
C ARG A 11 -40.78 12.83 49.50
N SER A 12 -40.60 14.09 49.22
CA SER A 12 -40.07 15.06 50.17
C SER A 12 -41.15 15.47 51.19
N SER A 13 -40.98 15.10 52.44
CA SER A 13 -41.57 15.84 53.56
C SER A 13 -40.57 16.90 53.99
N SER A 14 -40.97 18.15 53.89
CA SER A 14 -40.32 19.39 54.34
C SER A 14 -39.20 19.26 55.36
N SER A 15 -37.97 19.46 54.94
CA SER A 15 -36.82 20.01 55.72
C SER A 15 -35.75 20.50 54.75
N PRO A 16 -35.09 21.63 55.02
CA PRO A 16 -34.30 22.37 54.03
C PRO A 16 -32.84 21.93 53.97
N HIS A 17 -32.56 20.74 53.48
CA HIS A 17 -31.19 20.38 53.08
C HIS A 17 -31.24 19.11 52.22
N GLY A 18 -31.16 19.27 50.91
CA GLY A 18 -31.00 18.19 49.93
C GLY A 18 -32.21 18.07 49.00
N SER A 19 -32.11 18.62 47.80
CA SER A 19 -33.12 18.57 46.77
C SER A 19 -33.38 17.14 46.27
N SER A 20 -34.40 16.50 46.83
CA SER A 20 -35.00 15.30 46.22
C SER A 20 -36.03 15.79 45.22
N ALA A 21 -35.73 15.71 43.93
CA ALA A 21 -36.69 16.04 42.87
C ALA A 21 -37.57 14.82 42.60
N GLU A 22 -38.89 15.02 42.56
CA GLU A 22 -39.79 14.03 41.97
C GLU A 22 -39.58 14.01 40.47
N LEU A 23 -39.06 12.89 39.95
CA LEU A 23 -38.69 12.73 38.54
C LEU A 23 -39.87 12.30 37.66
N THR A 24 -40.93 11.77 38.28
CA THR A 24 -42.13 11.32 37.58
C THR A 24 -43.40 11.76 38.33
N ASP A 25 -44.41 12.29 37.62
CA ASP A 25 -45.71 12.63 38.18
C ASP A 25 -46.45 11.37 38.60
N PRO A 26 -46.85 11.24 39.90
CA PRO A 26 -47.69 10.14 40.35
C PRO A 26 -49.11 10.31 39.82
N GLY A 27 -49.42 9.74 38.67
CA GLY A 27 -50.77 9.80 38.09
C GLY A 27 -51.71 8.77 38.67
N VAL A 28 -52.96 9.14 38.76
CA VAL A 28 -54.13 8.27 39.27
C VAL A 28 -54.51 7.23 38.19
N ARG A 29 -54.12 7.39 36.93
CA ARG A 29 -54.39 6.46 35.81
C ARG A 29 -53.11 5.87 35.23
N ARG A 30 -53.10 4.55 35.02
CA ARG A 30 -51.99 3.80 34.37
C ARG A 30 -52.17 3.75 32.86
N PRO A 31 -51.06 3.72 32.09
CA PRO A 31 -49.64 3.82 32.49
C PRO A 31 -49.23 5.27 32.77
N THR A 32 -48.44 5.51 33.82
CA THR A 32 -47.93 6.83 34.21
C THR A 32 -46.69 7.24 33.40
N THR A 33 -45.88 6.29 32.94
CA THR A 33 -44.66 6.55 32.18
C THR A 33 -44.81 5.97 30.79
N SER A 34 -44.93 6.82 29.77
CA SER A 34 -45.08 6.40 28.38
C SER A 34 -43.77 6.38 27.60
N LYS A 35 -42.69 6.98 28.13
CA LYS A 35 -41.37 7.05 27.54
C LYS A 35 -40.29 6.92 28.62
N ALA A 36 -39.16 6.32 28.29
CA ALA A 36 -38.04 6.21 29.19
C ALA A 36 -37.56 7.58 29.70
N THR A 37 -37.22 7.64 30.99
CA THR A 37 -36.74 8.84 31.66
C THR A 37 -35.36 8.54 32.24
N ALA A 38 -34.40 9.45 32.09
CA ALA A 38 -33.05 9.33 32.63
C ALA A 38 -32.81 10.33 33.76
N ALA A 39 -32.17 9.87 34.83
CA ALA A 39 -31.54 10.72 35.84
C ALA A 39 -30.02 10.57 35.75
N VAL A 40 -29.32 11.69 35.57
CA VAL A 40 -27.86 11.74 35.33
C VAL A 40 -27.18 12.45 36.50
N TRP A 41 -26.23 11.80 37.16
CA TRP A 41 -25.39 12.37 38.23
C TRP A 41 -24.03 12.72 37.71
N GLY A 42 -23.53 13.92 38.09
CA GLY A 42 -22.22 14.41 37.74
C GLY A 42 -22.17 15.43 36.61
N THR A 43 -21.00 15.86 36.28
CA THR A 43 -20.74 16.89 35.23
C THR A 43 -20.41 16.30 33.87
N GLU A 44 -20.16 15.00 33.79
CA GLU A 44 -19.86 14.34 32.50
C GLU A 44 -21.11 14.31 31.64
N SER A 45 -20.97 14.69 30.39
CA SER A 45 -22.08 14.71 29.45
C SER A 45 -22.47 13.30 29.03
N ALA A 46 -23.66 12.85 29.41
CA ALA A 46 -24.27 11.61 28.95
C ALA A 46 -25.17 11.83 27.70
N GLU A 47 -25.18 13.03 27.12
CA GLU A 47 -26.10 13.42 26.06
C GLU A 47 -26.00 12.50 24.82
N ALA A 48 -24.77 12.23 24.34
CA ALA A 48 -24.55 11.35 23.19
C ALA A 48 -25.05 9.91 23.42
N LEU A 49 -24.88 9.41 24.66
CA LEU A 49 -25.38 8.09 25.07
C LEU A 49 -26.93 8.08 25.11
N LEU A 50 -27.52 9.11 25.70
CA LEU A 50 -28.98 9.22 25.83
C LEU A 50 -29.66 9.51 24.49
N ASP A 51 -29.01 10.22 23.57
CA ASP A 51 -29.47 10.37 22.20
C ASP A 51 -29.44 9.03 21.45
N TRP A 52 -28.34 8.27 21.58
CA TRP A 52 -28.22 6.95 20.98
C TRP A 52 -29.24 5.94 21.54
N LEU A 53 -29.55 6.03 22.88
CA LEU A 53 -30.55 5.23 23.53
C LEU A 53 -31.98 5.72 23.24
N ASN A 54 -32.15 6.87 22.58
CA ASN A 54 -33.43 7.51 22.30
C ASN A 54 -34.27 7.83 23.57
N VAL A 55 -33.59 8.34 24.62
CA VAL A 55 -34.24 8.74 25.91
C VAL A 55 -34.48 10.25 25.89
N PRO A 56 -35.75 10.69 25.69
CA PRO A 56 -36.05 12.11 25.50
C PRO A 56 -36.18 12.90 26.82
N ARG A 57 -36.52 12.24 27.91
CA ARG A 57 -36.69 12.89 29.23
C ARG A 57 -35.42 12.73 30.05
N ARG A 58 -34.76 13.85 30.40
CA ARG A 58 -33.49 13.85 31.11
C ARG A 58 -33.52 14.80 32.28
N HIS A 59 -33.09 14.32 33.42
CA HIS A 59 -32.98 15.11 34.65
C HIS A 59 -31.54 15.08 35.14
N HIS A 60 -30.93 16.24 35.27
CA HIS A 60 -29.59 16.36 35.82
C HIS A 60 -29.66 16.55 37.33
N MET A 61 -29.04 15.59 38.04
CA MET A 61 -29.01 15.53 39.47
C MET A 61 -27.68 16.13 39.94
N GLY A 62 -27.41 17.11 40.42
CA GLY A 62 -26.18 17.77 40.92
C GLY A 62 -24.90 16.95 40.80
N SER A 63 -23.77 17.60 40.97
CA SER A 63 -22.43 17.02 40.97
C SER A 63 -21.84 17.01 42.38
N GLY A 64 -20.83 16.16 42.62
CA GLY A 64 -20.11 16.06 43.89
C GLY A 64 -20.66 14.96 44.82
N ASP A 65 -21.51 14.10 44.30
CA ASP A 65 -22.06 12.94 45.03
C ASP A 65 -21.20 11.66 44.73
N THR A 66 -21.35 10.68 45.59
CA THR A 66 -20.78 9.32 45.43
C THR A 66 -21.32 8.60 44.19
N LEU A 67 -22.39 9.11 43.58
CA LEU A 67 -23.05 8.61 42.38
C LEU A 67 -22.57 9.29 41.08
N ASP A 68 -21.60 10.20 41.14
CA ASP A 68 -21.15 10.91 39.93
C ASP A 68 -20.72 9.93 38.83
N GLY A 69 -21.30 10.08 37.64
CA GLY A 69 -21.14 9.18 36.49
C GLY A 69 -22.24 8.09 36.40
N LEU A 70 -23.24 8.10 37.30
CA LEU A 70 -24.41 7.23 37.20
C LEU A 70 -25.41 7.84 36.20
N VAL A 71 -25.91 7.01 35.30
CA VAL A 71 -27.11 7.25 34.50
C VAL A 71 -28.16 6.22 34.89
N LEU A 72 -29.20 6.64 35.59
CA LEU A 72 -30.29 5.77 35.95
C LEU A 72 -31.43 5.95 34.95
N LEU A 73 -31.86 4.86 34.33
CA LEU A 73 -32.97 4.84 33.40
C LEU A 73 -34.19 4.29 34.09
N ASP A 74 -35.28 5.08 34.11
CA ASP A 74 -36.61 4.63 34.49
C ASP A 74 -37.34 4.20 33.21
N LEU A 75 -37.63 2.92 33.11
CA LEU A 75 -38.20 2.31 31.92
C LEU A 75 -39.75 2.25 32.08
N PRO A 76 -40.52 2.40 30.99
CA PRO A 76 -41.99 2.28 31.04
C PRO A 76 -42.39 0.90 31.51
N ASP A 77 -43.59 0.83 32.11
CA ASP A 77 -44.20 -0.42 32.60
C ASP A 77 -44.25 -1.47 31.48
N HIS A 78 -43.55 -2.58 31.65
CA HIS A 78 -43.52 -3.68 30.70
C HIS A 78 -44.83 -4.53 30.73
N ASP A 79 -45.73 -4.34 31.69
CA ASP A 79 -47.10 -4.82 31.67
C ASP A 79 -47.97 -4.09 30.63
N SER A 80 -47.42 -3.11 29.93
CA SER A 80 -48.12 -2.40 28.86
C SER A 80 -48.49 -3.36 27.74
N VAL A 81 -49.74 -3.28 27.28
CA VAL A 81 -50.26 -4.05 26.13
C VAL A 81 -49.58 -3.67 24.83
N CYS A 82 -48.78 -2.60 24.84
CA CYS A 82 -48.08 -2.04 23.69
C CYS A 82 -46.79 -2.81 23.40
N ILE A 83 -46.74 -3.47 22.26
CA ILE A 83 -45.57 -4.28 21.81
C ILE A 83 -44.30 -3.42 21.65
N GLU A 84 -44.45 -2.16 21.27
CA GLU A 84 -43.33 -1.20 21.07
C GLU A 84 -42.59 -0.93 22.37
N HIS A 85 -43.29 -0.74 23.51
CA HIS A 85 -42.66 -0.51 24.80
C HIS A 85 -41.84 -1.73 25.28
N ARG A 86 -42.27 -2.93 24.92
CA ARG A 86 -41.59 -4.16 25.28
C ARG A 86 -40.25 -4.31 24.54
N LEU A 87 -40.25 -4.06 23.23
CA LEU A 87 -39.03 -4.11 22.41
C LEU A 87 -38.02 -3.05 22.86
N GLU A 88 -38.50 -1.90 23.34
CA GLU A 88 -37.62 -0.85 23.88
C GLU A 88 -36.98 -1.30 25.20
N VAL A 89 -37.71 -1.93 26.10
CA VAL A 89 -37.18 -2.48 27.35
C VAL A 89 -36.17 -3.58 27.08
N ASP A 90 -36.51 -4.55 26.21
CA ASP A 90 -35.61 -5.65 25.86
C ASP A 90 -34.27 -5.13 25.29
N ARG A 91 -34.32 -4.13 24.40
CA ARG A 91 -33.16 -3.48 23.84
C ARG A 91 -32.29 -2.78 24.91
N LEU A 92 -32.92 -2.04 25.82
CA LEU A 92 -32.21 -1.28 26.85
C LEU A 92 -31.58 -2.20 27.91
N VAL A 93 -32.24 -3.31 28.23
CA VAL A 93 -31.70 -4.31 29.18
C VAL A 93 -30.39 -4.93 28.72
N GLU A 94 -30.21 -5.15 27.41
CA GLU A 94 -28.96 -5.69 26.86
C GLU A 94 -27.78 -4.70 26.91
N MET A 95 -28.06 -3.41 27.08
CA MET A 95 -27.07 -2.34 26.98
C MET A 95 -26.66 -1.73 28.32
N VAL A 96 -27.35 -2.08 29.42
CA VAL A 96 -27.06 -1.51 30.73
C VAL A 96 -26.01 -2.31 31.50
N ASP A 97 -25.23 -1.62 32.32
CA ASP A 97 -24.21 -2.22 33.18
C ASP A 97 -24.82 -2.87 34.44
N MET A 98 -26.01 -2.49 34.85
CA MET A 98 -26.73 -3.00 36.03
C MET A 98 -28.23 -2.92 35.81
N ILE A 99 -28.95 -3.97 36.15
CA ILE A 99 -30.39 -4.06 36.13
C ILE A 99 -30.92 -4.02 37.57
N VAL A 100 -31.79 -3.07 37.85
CA VAL A 100 -32.49 -3.00 39.12
C VAL A 100 -33.95 -3.38 38.90
N TRP A 101 -34.35 -4.54 39.39
CA TRP A 101 -35.71 -5.04 39.25
C TRP A 101 -36.49 -4.82 40.54
N VAL A 102 -37.47 -3.94 40.51
CA VAL A 102 -38.24 -3.58 41.70
C VAL A 102 -39.57 -4.34 41.74
N VAL A 103 -39.82 -5.06 42.82
CA VAL A 103 -41.03 -5.81 43.08
C VAL A 103 -41.68 -5.35 44.38
N ASP A 104 -42.99 -5.56 44.53
CA ASP A 104 -43.73 -5.31 45.78
C ASP A 104 -44.16 -6.61 46.47
N PRO A 105 -44.50 -6.58 47.79
CA PRO A 105 -44.89 -7.78 48.55
C PRO A 105 -46.17 -8.47 48.05
N GLN A 106 -46.99 -7.80 47.23
CA GLN A 106 -48.23 -8.39 46.72
C GLN A 106 -48.03 -9.13 45.41
N LYS A 107 -46.99 -8.74 44.62
CA LYS A 107 -46.74 -9.23 43.24
C LYS A 107 -45.39 -9.90 43.01
N TYR A 108 -44.51 -10.01 44.04
CA TYR A 108 -43.18 -10.62 43.83
C TYR A 108 -43.24 -12.07 43.35
N ALA A 109 -44.35 -12.79 43.60
CA ALA A 109 -44.55 -14.18 43.21
C ALA A 109 -45.47 -14.32 41.96
N ASP A 110 -45.70 -13.25 41.20
CA ASP A 110 -46.50 -13.30 39.98
C ASP A 110 -45.82 -14.16 38.91
N ALA A 111 -46.45 -15.26 38.54
CA ALA A 111 -45.92 -16.22 37.56
C ALA A 111 -45.67 -15.56 36.18
N ALA A 112 -46.48 -14.57 35.79
CA ALA A 112 -46.27 -13.85 34.52
C ALA A 112 -44.99 -13.01 34.57
N LEU A 113 -44.69 -12.37 35.71
CA LEU A 113 -43.43 -11.64 35.92
C LEU A 113 -42.23 -12.56 35.78
N HIS A 114 -42.27 -13.69 36.46
CA HIS A 114 -41.18 -14.65 36.52
C HIS A 114 -40.89 -15.29 35.16
N THR A 115 -41.90 -15.90 34.54
CA THR A 115 -41.75 -16.67 33.29
C THR A 115 -41.44 -15.77 32.11
N ARG A 116 -42.01 -14.56 32.09
CA ARG A 116 -41.96 -13.70 30.93
C ARG A 116 -40.75 -12.77 30.91
N TYR A 117 -40.25 -12.38 32.08
CA TYR A 117 -39.19 -11.34 32.17
C TYR A 117 -37.96 -11.80 32.96
N LEU A 118 -38.11 -12.40 34.12
CA LEU A 118 -36.99 -12.77 34.96
C LEU A 118 -36.23 -13.99 34.42
N THR A 119 -36.95 -15.04 34.02
CA THR A 119 -36.31 -16.28 33.47
C THR A 119 -35.50 -16.03 32.21
N PRO A 120 -35.93 -15.25 31.18
CA PRO A 120 -35.10 -14.92 30.03
C PRO A 120 -33.83 -14.16 30.39
N LEU A 121 -33.82 -13.41 31.49
CA LEU A 121 -32.69 -12.64 31.98
C LEU A 121 -31.75 -13.42 32.91
N ALA A 122 -31.90 -14.75 33.03
CA ALA A 122 -31.06 -15.58 33.90
C ALA A 122 -29.55 -15.48 33.53
N SER A 123 -29.24 -15.30 32.27
CA SER A 123 -27.85 -15.05 31.80
C SER A 123 -27.23 -13.75 32.33
N HIS A 124 -28.06 -12.78 32.74
CA HIS A 124 -27.65 -11.47 33.27
C HIS A 124 -27.75 -11.39 34.79
N SER A 125 -27.89 -12.53 35.47
CA SER A 125 -28.10 -12.61 36.94
C SER A 125 -26.97 -11.92 37.74
N GLU A 126 -25.75 -11.86 37.24
CA GLU A 126 -24.59 -11.23 37.94
C GLU A 126 -24.71 -9.70 38.00
N ILE A 127 -25.32 -9.07 36.99
CA ILE A 127 -25.54 -7.62 36.95
C ILE A 127 -26.94 -7.21 37.46
N MET A 128 -27.73 -8.18 37.90
CA MET A 128 -29.11 -7.95 38.37
C MET A 128 -29.15 -7.75 39.88
N THR A 129 -29.94 -6.77 40.30
CA THR A 129 -30.32 -6.56 41.70
C THR A 129 -31.84 -6.55 41.77
N VAL A 130 -32.43 -7.46 42.54
CA VAL A 130 -33.88 -7.52 42.81
C VAL A 130 -34.17 -6.78 44.10
N VAL A 131 -35.05 -5.83 44.04
CA VAL A 131 -35.39 -4.94 45.15
C VAL A 131 -36.85 -5.16 45.55
N LEU A 132 -37.08 -5.66 46.77
CA LEU A 132 -38.39 -5.74 47.37
C LEU A 132 -38.71 -4.37 48.00
N ASN A 133 -39.58 -3.62 47.35
CA ASN A 133 -40.04 -2.30 47.86
C ASN A 133 -41.26 -2.45 48.77
N GLN A 134 -41.70 -1.38 49.43
CA GLN A 134 -42.85 -1.30 50.31
C GLN A 134 -42.78 -2.25 51.52
N VAL A 135 -41.54 -2.48 52.05
CA VAL A 135 -41.35 -3.36 53.21
C VAL A 135 -41.89 -2.78 54.50
N ASP A 136 -42.24 -1.51 54.53
CA ASP A 136 -42.97 -0.83 55.61
C ASP A 136 -44.35 -1.37 55.83
N HIS A 137 -44.97 -2.03 54.83
CA HIS A 137 -46.26 -2.69 54.95
C HIS A 137 -46.15 -4.09 55.59
N LEU A 138 -44.94 -4.59 55.85
CA LEU A 138 -44.72 -5.93 56.41
C LEU A 138 -44.17 -5.84 57.82
N ASP A 139 -44.65 -6.73 58.67
CA ASP A 139 -44.03 -6.96 59.97
C ASP A 139 -42.66 -7.73 59.77
N LYS A 140 -41.87 -7.83 60.83
CA LYS A 140 -40.49 -8.44 60.76
C LYS A 140 -40.54 -9.89 60.30
N GLU A 141 -41.52 -10.69 60.72
CA GLU A 141 -41.63 -12.09 60.30
C GLU A 141 -42.14 -12.22 58.85
N GLN A 142 -43.11 -11.43 58.46
CA GLN A 142 -43.64 -11.37 57.10
C GLN A 142 -42.53 -10.97 56.12
N ARG A 143 -41.76 -9.95 56.47
CA ARG A 143 -40.62 -9.51 55.67
C ARG A 143 -39.57 -10.63 55.47
N LYS A 144 -39.20 -11.31 56.56
CA LYS A 144 -38.24 -12.40 56.53
C LYS A 144 -38.76 -13.56 55.67
N ASN A 145 -40.02 -13.90 55.77
CA ASN A 145 -40.63 -14.95 54.99
C ASN A 145 -40.69 -14.59 53.50
N CYS A 146 -41.12 -13.35 53.19
CA CYS A 146 -41.18 -12.82 51.83
C CYS A 146 -39.78 -12.84 51.14
N LEU A 147 -38.76 -12.37 51.83
CA LEU A 147 -37.39 -12.40 51.29
C LEU A 147 -36.86 -13.81 51.09
N ARG A 148 -37.20 -14.75 51.99
CA ARG A 148 -36.77 -16.16 51.84
C ARG A 148 -37.47 -16.80 50.64
N ASP A 149 -38.76 -16.53 50.48
CA ASP A 149 -39.54 -17.07 49.38
C ASP A 149 -39.09 -16.49 48.03
N LEU A 150 -38.91 -15.16 47.95
CA LEU A 150 -38.35 -14.51 46.77
C LEU A 150 -36.97 -15.07 46.40
N ARG A 151 -36.06 -15.32 47.35
CA ARG A 151 -34.78 -15.96 47.10
C ARG A 151 -34.96 -17.34 46.49
N ARG A 152 -35.87 -18.15 47.06
CA ARG A 152 -36.13 -19.50 46.55
C ARG A 152 -36.66 -19.46 45.11
N LEU A 153 -37.52 -18.50 44.79
CA LEU A 153 -38.03 -18.32 43.41
C LEU A 153 -36.91 -17.95 42.45
N LEU A 154 -36.07 -16.96 42.80
CA LEU A 154 -34.93 -16.56 42.00
C LEU A 154 -33.93 -17.71 41.76
N ASP A 155 -33.66 -18.50 42.80
CA ASP A 155 -32.74 -19.65 42.70
C ASP A 155 -33.33 -20.72 41.77
N SER A 156 -34.67 -20.97 41.80
CA SER A 156 -35.30 -21.93 40.90
C SER A 156 -35.34 -21.51 39.44
N GLU A 157 -35.17 -20.21 39.14
CA GLU A 157 -35.18 -19.62 37.80
C GLU A 157 -33.78 -19.36 37.24
N GLY A 158 -32.73 -19.77 37.93
CA GLY A 158 -31.36 -19.56 37.51
C GLY A 158 -30.80 -18.16 37.85
N LEU A 159 -31.54 -17.37 38.63
CA LEU A 159 -31.17 -16.02 39.08
C LEU A 159 -30.47 -16.02 40.44
N GLY A 160 -29.89 -17.14 40.87
CA GLY A 160 -29.26 -17.30 42.17
C GLY A 160 -28.13 -16.32 42.46
N LYS A 161 -27.46 -15.79 41.41
CA LYS A 161 -26.38 -14.79 41.53
C LYS A 161 -26.92 -13.36 41.70
N ALA A 162 -28.20 -13.10 41.43
CA ALA A 162 -28.79 -11.78 41.56
C ALA A 162 -28.77 -11.33 43.02
N LYS A 163 -28.35 -10.09 43.24
CA LYS A 163 -28.40 -9.47 44.57
C LYS A 163 -29.83 -9.17 44.94
N MET A 164 -30.16 -9.26 46.24
CA MET A 164 -31.50 -8.99 46.72
C MET A 164 -31.41 -7.95 47.83
N MET A 165 -32.30 -6.95 47.75
CA MET A 165 -32.39 -5.87 48.74
C MET A 165 -33.85 -5.64 49.12
N ALA A 166 -34.09 -5.12 50.33
CA ALA A 166 -35.37 -4.74 50.82
C ALA A 166 -35.41 -3.24 51.13
N ILE A 167 -36.34 -2.52 50.56
CA ILE A 167 -36.44 -1.06 50.75
C ILE A 167 -37.86 -0.61 50.99
N SER A 168 -38.01 0.56 51.56
CA SER A 168 -39.23 1.34 51.51
C SER A 168 -38.94 2.73 50.96
N ALA A 169 -39.46 3.04 49.81
CA ALA A 169 -39.34 4.37 49.20
C ALA A 169 -40.09 5.44 50.02
N THR A 170 -41.09 5.02 50.82
CA THR A 170 -41.91 5.92 51.64
C THR A 170 -41.21 6.31 52.92
N THR A 171 -40.57 5.35 53.60
CA THR A 171 -39.90 5.61 54.89
C THR A 171 -38.41 5.89 54.77
N GLY A 172 -37.83 5.60 53.60
CA GLY A 172 -36.37 5.67 53.35
C GLY A 172 -35.60 4.46 53.87
N GLU A 173 -36.27 3.45 54.43
CA GLU A 173 -35.60 2.24 54.92
C GLU A 173 -34.91 1.49 53.76
N GLY A 174 -33.60 1.16 53.91
CA GLY A 174 -32.83 0.45 52.91
C GLY A 174 -32.39 1.26 51.66
N VAL A 175 -32.83 2.52 51.55
CA VAL A 175 -32.50 3.40 50.42
C VAL A 175 -31.00 3.76 50.43
N ASP A 176 -30.44 4.00 51.61
CA ASP A 176 -29.00 4.27 51.77
C ASP A 176 -28.15 3.06 51.38
N ASP A 177 -28.56 1.84 51.70
CA ASP A 177 -27.88 0.61 51.28
C ASP A 177 -27.90 0.47 49.74
N MET A 178 -29.03 0.82 49.11
CA MET A 178 -29.16 0.84 47.66
C MET A 178 -28.24 1.90 47.05
N ARG A 179 -28.16 3.11 47.62
CA ARG A 179 -27.25 4.17 47.19
C ARG A 179 -25.78 3.71 47.28
N VAL A 180 -25.42 3.05 48.37
CA VAL A 180 -24.08 2.46 48.53
C VAL A 180 -23.81 1.37 47.49
N ALA A 181 -24.79 0.54 47.15
CA ALA A 181 -24.68 -0.48 46.13
C ALA A 181 -24.47 0.13 44.73
N LEU A 182 -25.22 1.16 44.37
CA LEU A 182 -25.07 1.91 43.12
C LEU A 182 -23.72 2.61 43.06
N ALA A 183 -23.30 3.31 44.12
CA ALA A 183 -21.98 3.95 44.19
C ALA A 183 -20.79 2.96 44.04
N ARG A 184 -20.99 1.75 44.56
CA ARG A 184 -20.00 0.67 44.37
C ARG A 184 -19.92 0.21 42.90
N ALA A 185 -21.09 0.06 42.25
CA ALA A 185 -21.15 -0.29 40.82
C ALA A 185 -20.48 0.79 39.93
N VAL A 186 -20.79 2.07 40.20
CA VAL A 186 -20.13 3.21 39.48
C VAL A 186 -18.65 3.19 39.66
N ARG A 187 -18.15 3.02 40.90
CA ARG A 187 -16.70 2.96 41.16
C ARG A 187 -15.99 1.77 40.45
N ALA A 188 -16.67 0.60 40.48
CA ALA A 188 -16.13 -0.58 39.79
C ALA A 188 -16.05 -0.36 38.29
N LYS A 189 -17.06 0.26 37.67
CA LYS A 189 -17.05 0.58 36.24
C LYS A 189 -15.98 1.62 35.89
N LYS A 190 -15.86 2.71 36.68
CA LYS A 190 -14.80 3.71 36.48
C LYS A 190 -13.39 3.09 36.59
N ALA A 191 -13.17 2.20 37.56
CA ALA A 191 -11.91 1.50 37.70
C ALA A 191 -11.61 0.58 36.50
N GLN A 192 -12.63 -0.10 35.98
CA GLN A 192 -12.50 -0.93 34.76
C GLN A 192 -12.14 -0.09 33.53
N VAL A 193 -12.83 1.03 33.33
CA VAL A 193 -12.57 1.96 32.22
C VAL A 193 -11.15 2.56 32.33
N ALA A 194 -10.76 3.03 33.52
CA ALA A 194 -9.41 3.56 33.74
C ALA A 194 -8.32 2.51 33.46
N ARG A 195 -8.55 1.25 33.84
CA ARG A 195 -7.65 0.16 33.53
C ARG A 195 -7.55 -0.08 32.02
N LEU A 196 -8.67 -0.07 31.31
CA LEU A 196 -8.69 -0.22 29.87
C LEU A 196 -7.91 0.90 29.15
N HIS A 197 -8.07 2.14 29.61
CA HIS A 197 -7.30 3.28 29.09
C HIS A 197 -5.80 3.08 29.32
N ALA A 198 -5.40 2.70 30.57
CA ALA A 198 -4.00 2.44 30.86
C ALA A 198 -3.41 1.27 30.03
N ASP A 199 -4.21 0.24 29.78
CA ASP A 199 -3.80 -0.88 28.89
C ASP A 199 -3.66 -0.41 27.45
N LEU A 200 -4.56 0.43 26.94
CA LEU A 200 -4.50 1.05 25.62
C LEU A 200 -3.27 1.95 25.47
N ASP A 201 -3.00 2.81 26.47
CA ASP A 201 -1.84 3.70 26.48
C ASP A 201 -0.53 2.88 26.43
N ASN A 202 -0.45 1.80 27.23
CA ASN A 202 0.70 0.91 27.20
C ASN A 202 0.90 0.21 25.85
N VAL A 203 -0.20 -0.23 25.21
CA VAL A 203 -0.15 -0.87 23.88
C VAL A 203 0.25 0.16 22.82
N SER A 204 -0.34 1.37 22.87
CA SER A 204 0.00 2.46 21.96
C SER A 204 1.47 2.86 22.07
N GLN A 205 1.98 2.98 23.29
CA GLN A 205 3.39 3.30 23.52
C GLN A 205 4.32 2.21 22.97
N ARG A 206 4.04 0.92 23.27
CA ARG A 206 4.83 -0.20 22.73
C ARG A 206 4.77 -0.25 21.19
N LEU A 207 3.62 0.06 20.63
CA LEU A 207 3.43 0.10 19.18
C LEU A 207 4.25 1.25 18.58
N ALA A 208 4.22 2.44 19.19
CA ALA A 208 5.05 3.58 18.80
C ALA A 208 6.55 3.26 18.87
N GLU A 209 7.01 2.63 19.95
CA GLU A 209 8.41 2.18 20.08
C GLU A 209 8.80 1.13 19.02
N ALA A 210 7.89 0.22 18.71
CA ALA A 210 8.12 -0.83 17.70
C ALA A 210 8.02 -0.31 16.25
N THR A 211 7.30 0.77 16.03
CA THR A 211 7.13 1.40 14.71
C THR A 211 8.22 2.43 14.45
N GLY A 212 8.67 3.16 15.49
CA GLY A 212 9.65 4.23 15.35
C GLY A 212 9.07 5.46 14.66
N ASP A 213 9.97 6.41 14.37
CA ASP A 213 9.64 7.63 13.62
C ASP A 213 9.60 7.36 12.10
N ALA A 214 9.33 8.38 11.30
CA ALA A 214 9.17 8.28 9.85
C ALA A 214 10.24 7.42 9.15
N ALA A 215 9.84 6.69 8.11
CA ALA A 215 10.73 5.86 7.31
C ALA A 215 11.81 6.68 6.61
N GLY A 216 12.99 6.06 6.43
CA GLY A 216 14.01 6.57 5.52
C GLY A 216 13.47 6.58 4.07
N GLN A 217 13.98 7.48 3.27
CA GLN A 217 13.69 7.51 1.83
C GLN A 217 14.85 6.89 1.06
N VAL A 218 14.51 6.16 -0.01
CA VAL A 218 15.53 5.69 -0.95
C VAL A 218 16.09 6.90 -1.71
N SER A 219 17.39 7.15 -1.59
CA SER A 219 18.02 8.26 -2.31
C SER A 219 18.15 7.95 -3.80
N GLN A 220 18.10 9.01 -4.63
CA GLN A 220 18.31 8.88 -6.06
C GLN A 220 19.71 8.35 -6.38
N ASP A 221 20.70 8.67 -5.55
CA ASP A 221 22.09 8.23 -5.73
C ASP A 221 22.20 6.70 -5.58
N SER A 222 21.51 6.10 -4.61
CA SER A 222 21.48 4.64 -4.43
C SER A 222 20.76 3.93 -5.57
N VAL A 223 19.69 4.52 -6.08
CA VAL A 223 18.99 4.02 -7.28
C VAL A 223 19.90 4.09 -8.50
N ASP A 224 20.62 5.19 -8.71
CA ASP A 224 21.56 5.34 -9.82
C ASP A 224 22.74 4.35 -9.72
N GLN A 225 23.24 4.08 -8.51
CA GLN A 225 24.27 3.05 -8.27
C GLN A 225 23.76 1.65 -8.60
N LEU A 226 22.52 1.33 -8.22
CA LEU A 226 21.89 0.06 -8.58
C LEU A 226 21.77 -0.08 -10.09
N ILE A 227 21.25 0.94 -10.79
CA ILE A 227 21.11 0.95 -12.25
C ILE A 227 22.50 0.78 -12.90
N ALA A 228 23.54 1.44 -12.41
CA ALA A 228 24.90 1.30 -12.91
C ALA A 228 25.45 -0.13 -12.72
N ALA A 229 25.13 -0.76 -11.57
CA ALA A 229 25.49 -2.15 -11.32
C ALA A 229 24.77 -3.11 -12.28
N LEU A 230 23.46 -2.91 -12.51
CA LEU A 230 22.67 -3.68 -13.48
C LEU A 230 23.19 -3.50 -14.91
N CYS A 231 23.52 -2.27 -15.32
CA CYS A 231 24.13 -1.98 -16.63
C CYS A 231 25.47 -2.70 -16.79
N THR A 232 26.27 -2.77 -15.73
CA THR A 232 27.56 -3.48 -15.75
C THR A 232 27.35 -4.98 -15.88
N ALA A 233 26.40 -5.53 -15.14
CA ALA A 233 26.06 -6.95 -15.13
C ALA A 233 25.42 -7.39 -16.46
N GLY A 234 24.49 -6.61 -16.98
CA GLY A 234 23.85 -6.85 -18.29
C GLY A 234 24.76 -6.60 -19.48
N GLY A 235 26.03 -6.22 -19.25
CA GLY A 235 26.99 -6.05 -20.32
C GLY A 235 26.64 -4.93 -21.30
N VAL A 236 26.06 -3.84 -20.84
CA VAL A 236 25.61 -2.72 -21.69
C VAL A 236 26.75 -2.16 -22.54
N GLU A 237 27.95 -1.94 -21.98
CA GLU A 237 29.07 -1.39 -22.74
C GLU A 237 29.57 -2.29 -23.91
N PRO A 238 29.75 -3.62 -23.72
CA PRO A 238 30.00 -4.53 -24.83
C PRO A 238 28.93 -4.49 -25.94
N VAL A 239 27.64 -4.42 -25.57
CA VAL A 239 26.55 -4.34 -26.54
C VAL A 239 26.58 -3.02 -27.31
N VAL A 240 26.78 -1.91 -26.62
CA VAL A 240 26.90 -0.56 -27.22
C VAL A 240 28.08 -0.49 -28.19
N GLU A 241 29.24 -1.02 -27.82
CA GLU A 241 30.42 -1.01 -28.72
C GLU A 241 30.22 -1.95 -29.92
N ALA A 242 29.58 -3.10 -29.71
CA ALA A 242 29.21 -3.98 -30.83
C ALA A 242 28.20 -3.32 -31.79
N THR A 243 27.22 -2.57 -31.24
CA THR A 243 26.27 -1.79 -32.04
C THR A 243 26.98 -0.71 -32.86
N ARG A 244 27.90 0.03 -32.23
CA ARG A 244 28.73 1.04 -32.88
C ARG A 244 29.57 0.46 -34.02
N GLU A 245 30.22 -0.66 -33.76
CA GLU A 245 31.06 -1.33 -34.76
C GLU A 245 30.22 -1.91 -35.91
N ALA A 246 29.06 -2.50 -35.60
CA ALA A 246 28.13 -2.99 -36.60
C ALA A 246 27.64 -1.87 -37.52
N TYR A 247 27.24 -0.71 -36.97
CA TYR A 247 26.83 0.45 -37.74
C TYR A 247 27.99 0.95 -38.63
N ARG A 248 29.19 1.05 -38.07
CA ARG A 248 30.40 1.46 -38.79
C ARG A 248 30.71 0.53 -39.98
N ARG A 249 30.67 -0.78 -39.77
CA ARG A 249 30.89 -1.78 -40.82
C ARG A 249 29.82 -1.74 -41.89
N ARG A 250 28.57 -1.64 -41.53
CA ARG A 250 27.44 -1.50 -42.49
C ARG A 250 27.59 -0.21 -43.29
N GLY A 251 27.89 0.91 -42.61
CA GLY A 251 28.16 2.20 -43.26
C GLY A 251 29.33 2.11 -44.26
N HIS A 252 30.46 1.57 -43.87
CA HIS A 252 31.59 1.37 -44.79
C HIS A 252 31.30 0.45 -45.98
N ARG A 253 30.47 -0.60 -45.76
CA ARG A 253 30.00 -1.46 -46.88
C ARG A 253 29.07 -0.72 -47.83
N ALA A 254 28.21 0.17 -47.32
CA ALA A 254 27.26 0.91 -48.14
C ALA A 254 27.88 2.12 -48.85
N THR A 255 28.86 2.77 -48.23
CA THR A 255 29.48 4.03 -48.74
C THR A 255 30.91 3.84 -49.24
N GLY A 256 31.43 2.60 -49.25
CA GLY A 256 32.74 2.27 -49.78
C GLY A 256 32.81 2.35 -51.30
N TRP A 257 33.99 2.67 -51.87
CA TRP A 257 34.22 2.69 -53.30
C TRP A 257 33.79 1.36 -53.94
N PRO A 258 33.01 1.39 -55.04
CA PRO A 258 32.48 0.17 -55.66
C PRO A 258 33.54 -0.87 -55.99
N VAL A 259 34.76 -0.44 -56.36
CA VAL A 259 35.89 -1.30 -56.74
C VAL A 259 36.48 -2.06 -55.51
N THR A 260 36.46 -1.48 -54.33
CA THR A 260 36.97 -2.11 -53.10
C THR A 260 35.91 -2.72 -52.21
N ALA A 261 34.63 -2.47 -52.49
CA ALA A 261 33.50 -2.94 -51.67
C ALA A 261 33.37 -4.47 -51.62
N TRP A 262 33.83 -5.21 -52.66
CA TRP A 262 33.75 -6.67 -52.69
C TRP A 262 34.72 -7.33 -51.68
N VAL A 263 35.86 -6.70 -51.37
CA VAL A 263 36.82 -7.21 -50.38
C VAL A 263 36.27 -7.14 -48.96
N SER A 264 35.41 -6.14 -48.68
CA SER A 264 34.81 -5.95 -47.35
C SER A 264 33.68 -6.98 -47.04
N ARG A 265 33.13 -7.67 -48.05
CA ARG A 265 32.10 -8.73 -47.88
C ARG A 265 32.65 -10.01 -47.24
N LEU A 266 33.95 -10.18 -47.21
CA LEU A 266 34.62 -11.37 -46.65
C LEU A 266 34.78 -11.33 -45.12
N ARG A 267 34.45 -10.24 -44.43
CA ARG A 267 34.57 -10.11 -42.97
C ARG A 267 33.24 -10.33 -42.28
N PRO A 268 33.14 -11.25 -41.27
CA PRO A 268 31.88 -11.55 -40.56
C PRO A 268 31.39 -10.39 -39.65
N ASP A 269 30.07 -10.34 -39.40
CA ASP A 269 29.40 -9.30 -38.61
C ASP A 269 29.62 -9.57 -37.10
N PRO A 270 30.04 -8.58 -36.27
CA PRO A 270 30.28 -8.77 -34.85
C PRO A 270 29.05 -9.04 -34.02
N LEU A 271 27.86 -8.63 -34.46
CA LEU A 271 26.60 -8.92 -33.76
C LEU A 271 26.27 -10.41 -33.74
N HIS A 272 26.70 -11.17 -34.78
CA HIS A 272 26.58 -12.62 -34.76
C HIS A 272 27.36 -13.31 -33.65
N ARG A 273 28.40 -12.67 -33.11
CA ARG A 273 29.21 -13.21 -32.00
C ARG A 273 28.52 -13.08 -30.65
N LEU A 274 27.57 -12.15 -30.52
CA LEU A 274 26.86 -11.88 -29.29
C LEU A 274 25.48 -12.54 -29.26
N HIS A 275 25.09 -13.35 -30.27
CA HIS A 275 23.76 -13.96 -30.42
C HIS A 275 22.60 -12.97 -30.42
N LEU A 276 22.87 -11.67 -30.55
CA LEU A 276 21.88 -10.58 -30.64
C LEU A 276 21.41 -10.42 -32.09
N ASP A 277 20.78 -11.43 -32.65
CA ASP A 277 20.21 -11.40 -34.01
C ASP A 277 18.87 -10.73 -34.02
N LEU A 278 18.87 -9.41 -33.90
CA LEU A 278 17.70 -8.55 -33.93
C LEU A 278 17.21 -8.35 -35.36
N GLY A 279 16.33 -9.22 -35.83
CA GLY A 279 15.47 -8.93 -36.96
C GLY A 279 15.79 -9.59 -38.29
N SER A 280 16.25 -10.83 -38.34
CA SER A 280 16.15 -11.61 -39.56
C SER A 280 15.02 -12.65 -39.43
N THR A 281 13.92 -12.40 -40.12
CA THR A 281 12.93 -13.38 -40.46
C THR A 281 13.58 -14.68 -40.94
N ARG A 282 13.45 -15.70 -40.10
CA ARG A 282 13.33 -17.11 -40.40
C ARG A 282 13.80 -17.57 -41.80
N LYS A 283 15.07 -17.93 -41.94
CA LYS A 283 15.46 -18.94 -42.89
C LYS A 283 16.16 -20.10 -42.15
N LYS A 284 15.47 -21.23 -42.17
CA LYS A 284 15.89 -22.53 -41.68
C LYS A 284 17.19 -22.91 -42.36
N GLY A 285 18.30 -22.98 -41.63
CA GLY A 285 19.59 -23.46 -42.12
C GLY A 285 20.47 -23.84 -40.95
N ARG A 286 20.58 -25.12 -40.71
CA ARG A 286 21.52 -25.95 -39.94
C ARG A 286 22.72 -25.18 -39.38
N ALA A 287 22.61 -24.66 -38.15
CA ALA A 287 23.73 -24.12 -37.41
C ALA A 287 24.55 -25.28 -36.81
N ARG A 288 25.79 -25.43 -37.26
CA ARG A 288 26.81 -26.20 -36.53
C ARG A 288 27.13 -25.48 -35.24
N SER A 289 26.69 -26.04 -34.12
CA SER A 289 27.07 -25.64 -32.78
C SER A 289 28.59 -25.85 -32.61
N THR A 290 29.33 -24.77 -32.68
CA THR A 290 30.73 -24.77 -32.21
C THR A 290 30.63 -24.60 -30.69
N GLU A 291 30.89 -25.64 -29.93
CA GLU A 291 31.00 -25.59 -28.48
C GLU A 291 32.05 -24.58 -28.06
N PRO A 292 31.74 -23.69 -27.09
CA PRO A 292 32.73 -22.71 -26.60
C PRO A 292 33.85 -23.47 -25.88
N THR A 293 35.08 -23.13 -26.17
CA THR A 293 36.30 -23.66 -25.55
C THR A 293 36.24 -23.43 -24.03
N ASP A 294 36.78 -24.36 -23.22
CA ASP A 294 36.76 -24.31 -21.75
C ASP A 294 37.30 -22.99 -21.16
N VAL A 295 38.25 -22.36 -21.80
CA VAL A 295 38.81 -21.04 -21.44
C VAL A 295 37.74 -19.93 -21.60
N GLN A 296 36.87 -20.02 -22.62
CA GLN A 296 35.75 -19.06 -22.80
C GLN A 296 34.66 -19.26 -21.79
N ARG A 297 34.35 -20.52 -21.40
CA ARG A 297 33.38 -20.81 -20.31
C ARG A 297 33.90 -20.28 -18.98
N SER A 298 35.15 -20.51 -18.63
CA SER A 298 35.77 -20.03 -17.37
C SER A 298 35.79 -18.50 -17.30
N ALA A 299 36.06 -17.81 -18.40
CA ALA A 299 36.05 -16.34 -18.45
C ALA A 299 34.65 -15.75 -18.37
N LEU A 300 33.61 -16.41 -18.95
CA LEU A 300 32.19 -16.05 -18.82
C LEU A 300 31.71 -16.26 -17.39
N THR A 301 32.03 -17.43 -16.79
CA THR A 301 31.63 -17.76 -15.40
C THR A 301 32.27 -16.78 -14.40
N ALA A 302 33.52 -16.40 -14.58
CA ALA A 302 34.18 -15.42 -13.72
C ALA A 302 33.58 -14.00 -13.87
N ARG A 303 33.18 -13.60 -15.08
CA ARG A 303 32.52 -12.32 -15.34
C ARG A 303 31.12 -12.28 -14.70
N VAL A 304 30.37 -13.36 -14.82
CA VAL A 304 29.04 -13.49 -14.20
C VAL A 304 29.14 -13.42 -12.67
N GLY A 305 30.15 -14.07 -12.07
CA GLY A 305 30.37 -14.02 -10.62
C GLY A 305 30.70 -12.61 -10.10
N VAL A 306 31.57 -11.86 -10.79
CA VAL A 306 31.95 -10.48 -10.41
C VAL A 306 30.77 -9.53 -10.63
N ALA A 307 29.98 -9.72 -11.68
CA ALA A 307 28.82 -8.92 -11.97
C ALA A 307 27.71 -9.14 -10.92
N GLY A 308 27.44 -10.39 -10.56
CA GLY A 308 26.50 -10.74 -9.50
C GLY A 308 26.86 -10.13 -8.14
N ALA A 309 28.16 -10.17 -7.78
CA ALA A 309 28.65 -9.56 -6.54
C ALA A 309 28.44 -8.03 -6.50
N LYS A 310 28.54 -7.34 -7.63
CA LYS A 310 28.28 -5.90 -7.73
C LYS A 310 26.80 -5.59 -7.55
N ILE A 311 25.90 -6.38 -8.15
CA ILE A 311 24.44 -6.26 -7.94
C ILE A 311 24.12 -6.47 -6.47
N ASP A 312 24.59 -7.56 -5.87
CA ASP A 312 24.35 -7.87 -4.45
C ASP A 312 24.86 -6.75 -3.52
N THR A 313 25.95 -6.10 -3.88
CA THR A 313 26.47 -4.97 -3.10
C THR A 313 25.59 -3.74 -3.25
N ALA A 314 25.15 -3.41 -4.47
CA ALA A 314 24.28 -2.26 -4.72
C ALA A 314 22.88 -2.44 -4.07
N VAL A 315 22.31 -3.64 -4.17
CA VAL A 315 21.03 -3.97 -3.50
C VAL A 315 21.15 -3.86 -1.99
N ARG A 316 22.25 -4.37 -1.41
CA ARG A 316 22.49 -4.26 0.05
C ARG A 316 22.73 -2.82 0.50
N SER A 317 23.43 -2.01 -0.31
CA SER A 317 23.65 -0.59 -0.02
C SER A 317 22.32 0.17 0.01
N LEU A 318 21.48 -0.02 -1.02
CA LEU A 318 20.15 0.57 -1.12
C LEU A 318 19.27 0.13 0.07
N ALA A 319 19.24 -1.17 0.37
CA ALA A 319 18.45 -1.69 1.49
C ALA A 319 18.95 -1.18 2.86
N SER A 320 20.28 -1.02 3.02
CA SER A 320 20.87 -0.47 4.25
C SER A 320 20.48 0.99 4.45
N GLU A 321 20.56 1.80 3.40
CA GLU A 321 20.15 3.21 3.42
C GLU A 321 18.64 3.35 3.67
N ALA A 322 17.81 2.59 2.94
CA ALA A 322 16.37 2.57 3.14
C ALA A 322 15.95 2.12 4.54
N SER A 323 16.80 1.34 5.21
CA SER A 323 16.57 0.85 6.58
C SER A 323 17.14 1.78 7.66
N GLU A 324 17.79 2.87 7.30
CA GLU A 324 18.42 3.77 8.25
C GLU A 324 17.34 4.51 9.07
N GLY A 325 17.47 4.44 10.39
CA GLY A 325 16.47 5.02 11.31
C GLY A 325 15.27 4.13 11.61
N LEU A 326 15.05 3.02 10.89
CA LEU A 326 13.97 2.10 11.15
C LEU A 326 14.27 1.16 12.34
N PRO A 327 13.25 0.77 13.14
CA PRO A 327 13.37 -0.31 14.10
C PRO A 327 13.80 -1.63 13.43
N ARG A 328 14.48 -2.50 14.19
CA ARG A 328 15.04 -3.75 13.63
C ARG A 328 14.03 -4.61 12.90
N SER A 329 12.81 -4.70 13.41
CA SER A 329 11.73 -5.47 12.78
C SER A 329 11.40 -4.96 11.38
N TRP A 330 11.28 -3.65 11.19
CA TRP A 330 11.02 -3.02 9.90
C TRP A 330 12.24 -3.05 8.98
N ALA A 331 13.42 -2.81 9.52
CA ALA A 331 14.67 -2.91 8.76
C ALA A 331 14.85 -4.30 8.14
N ASP A 332 14.47 -5.37 8.85
CA ASP A 332 14.55 -6.74 8.33
C ASP A 332 13.52 -6.99 7.23
N VAL A 333 12.30 -6.44 7.33
CA VAL A 333 11.28 -6.52 6.28
C VAL A 333 11.73 -5.79 5.01
N VAL A 334 12.25 -4.57 5.14
CA VAL A 334 12.79 -3.79 3.99
C VAL A 334 13.94 -4.53 3.32
N ARG A 335 14.85 -5.14 4.09
CA ARG A 335 15.93 -5.97 3.53
C ARG A 335 15.40 -7.22 2.84
N ALA A 336 14.38 -7.87 3.39
CA ALA A 336 13.74 -9.02 2.76
C ALA A 336 13.05 -8.61 1.44
N ALA A 337 12.34 -7.48 1.42
CA ALA A 337 11.71 -6.93 0.22
C ALA A 337 12.72 -6.64 -0.89
N SER A 338 13.88 -6.07 -0.56
CA SER A 338 14.96 -5.81 -1.54
C SER A 338 15.53 -7.08 -2.18
N LEU A 339 15.39 -8.23 -1.53
CA LEU A 339 15.89 -9.52 -1.99
C LEU A 339 14.79 -10.42 -2.57
N SER A 340 13.53 -9.99 -2.59
CA SER A 340 12.37 -10.80 -2.97
C SER A 340 12.48 -11.38 -4.38
N HIS A 341 13.03 -10.62 -5.33
CA HIS A 341 13.19 -11.02 -6.73
C HIS A 341 14.64 -11.37 -7.11
N ARG A 342 15.49 -11.62 -6.11
CA ARG A 342 16.92 -11.89 -6.35
C ARG A 342 17.18 -13.05 -7.32
N THR A 343 16.34 -14.08 -7.26
CA THR A 343 16.50 -15.29 -8.11
C THR A 343 16.18 -15.00 -9.57
N ASP A 344 15.20 -14.13 -9.83
CA ASP A 344 14.69 -13.85 -11.16
C ASP A 344 15.42 -12.68 -11.83
N LEU A 345 16.12 -11.85 -11.02
CA LEU A 345 16.81 -10.65 -11.47
C LEU A 345 17.82 -10.90 -12.63
N PRO A 346 18.63 -11.96 -12.64
CA PRO A 346 19.52 -12.25 -13.78
C PRO A 346 18.75 -12.52 -15.08
N ASP A 347 17.65 -13.28 -14.99
CA ASP A 347 16.80 -13.59 -16.15
C ASP A 347 16.07 -12.36 -16.67
N ASP A 348 15.66 -11.47 -15.78
CA ASP A 348 15.00 -10.20 -16.13
C ASP A 348 15.99 -9.24 -16.82
N ILE A 349 17.25 -9.17 -16.35
CA ILE A 349 18.32 -8.41 -16.97
C ILE A 349 18.58 -8.94 -18.39
N ASP A 350 18.73 -10.25 -18.54
CA ASP A 350 18.99 -10.87 -19.85
C ASP A 350 17.83 -10.63 -20.81
N ARG A 351 16.60 -10.73 -20.33
CA ARG A 351 15.38 -10.45 -21.11
C ARG A 351 15.32 -8.98 -21.52
N ALA A 352 15.60 -8.05 -20.60
CA ALA A 352 15.59 -6.62 -20.88
C ALA A 352 16.63 -6.26 -21.94
N VAL A 353 17.85 -6.79 -21.83
CA VAL A 353 18.91 -6.57 -22.81
C VAL A 353 18.56 -7.19 -24.18
N ALA A 354 18.02 -8.42 -24.18
CA ALA A 354 17.68 -9.11 -25.43
C ALA A 354 16.49 -8.50 -26.16
N SER A 355 15.53 -7.90 -25.44
CA SER A 355 14.33 -7.27 -26.04
C SER A 355 14.55 -5.84 -26.49
N THR A 356 15.70 -5.22 -26.15
CA THR A 356 15.95 -3.81 -26.47
C THR A 356 16.22 -3.60 -27.95
N ASP A 357 15.48 -2.65 -28.58
CA ASP A 357 15.79 -2.21 -29.94
C ASP A 357 17.05 -1.34 -29.95
N LEU A 358 18.12 -1.88 -30.50
CA LEU A 358 19.42 -1.20 -30.59
C LEU A 358 19.49 -0.10 -31.67
N GLY A 359 18.39 0.13 -32.42
CA GLY A 359 18.28 1.22 -33.40
C GLY A 359 19.30 1.16 -34.56
N VAL A 360 19.84 -0.01 -34.89
CA VAL A 360 20.93 -0.19 -35.89
C VAL A 360 20.50 0.23 -37.30
N HIS A 361 19.20 0.34 -37.54
CA HIS A 361 18.64 0.74 -38.84
C HIS A 361 18.26 2.23 -38.91
N HIS A 362 18.33 2.95 -37.80
CA HIS A 362 18.00 4.37 -37.79
C HIS A 362 19.04 5.22 -38.53
N GLY A 363 18.56 6.15 -39.37
CA GLY A 363 19.44 7.11 -40.06
C GLY A 363 20.26 6.56 -41.24
N THR A 364 19.88 5.42 -41.82
CA THR A 364 20.64 4.79 -42.92
C THR A 364 20.19 5.26 -44.33
N GLY A 365 19.15 6.11 -44.45
CA GLY A 365 18.59 6.53 -45.74
C GLY A 365 19.58 7.24 -46.70
N TRP A 366 20.50 8.04 -46.14
CA TRP A 366 21.51 8.76 -46.91
C TRP A 366 22.56 7.85 -47.58
N TRP A 367 22.72 6.61 -47.12
CA TRP A 367 23.65 5.65 -47.74
C TRP A 367 23.28 5.36 -49.20
N LYS A 368 21.97 5.26 -49.52
CA LYS A 368 21.50 5.04 -50.90
C LYS A 368 21.88 6.22 -51.81
N LEU A 369 21.73 7.45 -51.33
CA LEU A 369 22.08 8.64 -52.07
C LEU A 369 23.60 8.68 -52.36
N VAL A 370 24.43 8.38 -51.34
CA VAL A 370 25.89 8.29 -51.53
C VAL A 370 26.26 7.24 -52.53
N THR A 371 25.64 6.06 -52.49
CA THR A 371 25.91 4.99 -53.47
C THR A 371 25.60 5.46 -54.90
N VAL A 372 24.53 6.18 -55.13
CA VAL A 372 24.17 6.74 -56.45
C VAL A 372 25.25 7.76 -56.91
N VAL A 373 25.63 8.69 -56.02
CA VAL A 373 26.67 9.70 -56.31
C VAL A 373 27.99 9.03 -56.67
N GLN A 374 28.41 8.00 -55.93
CA GLN A 374 29.62 7.25 -56.24
C GLN A 374 29.61 6.52 -57.58
N TRP A 375 28.43 5.94 -57.95
CA TRP A 375 28.28 5.31 -59.26
C TRP A 375 28.35 6.35 -60.39
N ILE A 376 27.75 7.54 -60.22
CA ILE A 376 27.84 8.64 -61.19
C ILE A 376 29.32 9.07 -61.37
N LEU A 377 30.03 9.28 -60.26
CA LEU A 377 31.43 9.65 -60.31
C LEU A 377 32.28 8.57 -61.00
N MET A 378 32.00 7.31 -60.72
CA MET A 378 32.70 6.19 -61.36
C MET A 378 32.44 6.15 -62.89
N ILE A 379 31.18 6.37 -63.31
CA ILE A 379 30.87 6.45 -64.76
C ILE A 379 31.59 7.60 -65.40
N ILE A 380 31.70 8.77 -64.77
CA ILE A 380 32.45 9.94 -65.26
C ILE A 380 33.95 9.60 -65.44
N VAL A 381 34.56 8.94 -64.43
CA VAL A 381 35.97 8.54 -64.49
C VAL A 381 36.18 7.51 -65.60
N VAL A 382 35.33 6.48 -65.69
CA VAL A 382 35.43 5.44 -66.76
C VAL A 382 35.25 6.04 -68.14
N ALA A 383 34.27 6.93 -68.31
CA ALA A 383 34.06 7.64 -69.58
C ALA A 383 35.28 8.51 -69.97
N GLY A 384 35.82 9.22 -68.99
CA GLY A 384 37.08 10.01 -69.19
C GLY A 384 38.28 9.15 -69.57
N LEU A 385 38.48 7.98 -68.91
CA LEU A 385 39.55 7.02 -69.29
C LEU A 385 39.29 6.41 -70.65
N ALA A 386 38.10 6.01 -71.01
CA ALA A 386 37.74 5.50 -72.31
C ALA A 386 38.02 6.54 -73.40
N TRP A 387 37.69 7.80 -73.14
CA TRP A 387 37.97 8.90 -74.06
C TRP A 387 39.44 9.10 -74.25
N LEU A 388 40.24 9.14 -73.15
CA LEU A 388 41.77 9.20 -73.23
C LEU A 388 42.35 8.03 -73.99
N ALA A 389 41.77 6.82 -73.83
CA ALA A 389 42.20 5.63 -74.57
C ALA A 389 41.91 5.77 -76.05
N VAL A 390 40.77 6.31 -76.46
CA VAL A 390 40.43 6.60 -77.87
C VAL A 390 41.33 7.67 -78.46
N ASP A 391 41.65 8.74 -77.65
CA ASP A 391 42.57 9.78 -78.07
C ASP A 391 44.01 9.21 -78.29
N ALA A 392 44.48 8.35 -77.41
CA ALA A 392 45.76 7.69 -77.51
C ALA A 392 45.82 6.74 -78.69
N LEU A 393 44.76 5.98 -78.94
CA LEU A 393 44.63 5.07 -80.06
C LEU A 393 44.50 5.81 -81.36
N SER A 394 43.78 6.93 -81.42
CA SER A 394 43.71 7.78 -82.62
C SER A 394 45.09 8.41 -82.96
N ALA A 395 45.86 8.81 -81.95
CA ALA A 395 47.18 9.31 -82.14
C ALA A 395 48.14 8.23 -82.70
N TYR A 396 48.01 6.97 -82.25
CA TYR A 396 48.74 5.83 -82.73
C TYR A 396 48.43 5.53 -84.20
N PHE A 397 47.15 5.64 -84.61
CA PHE A 397 46.75 5.46 -86.00
C PHE A 397 46.87 6.72 -86.87
N GLN A 398 47.50 7.80 -86.38
CA GLN A 398 47.72 9.09 -87.05
C GLN A 398 46.43 9.83 -87.48
N PHE A 399 45.25 9.44 -86.88
CA PHE A 399 44.04 10.19 -87.04
C PHE A 399 44.00 11.28 -85.97
N ARG A 400 43.94 12.56 -86.35
CA ARG A 400 43.77 13.67 -85.39
C ARG A 400 42.31 13.99 -85.20
N LEU A 401 41.78 13.59 -84.07
CA LEU A 401 40.49 14.07 -83.58
C LEU A 401 40.58 15.53 -83.04
N PRO A 402 39.67 16.41 -83.32
CA PRO A 402 39.69 17.77 -82.77
C PRO A 402 39.67 17.71 -81.24
N PRO A 403 40.69 18.35 -80.55
CA PRO A 403 40.71 18.29 -79.06
C PRO A 403 39.61 19.13 -78.50
N VAL A 404 38.66 18.51 -77.74
CA VAL A 404 37.66 19.22 -76.97
C VAL A 404 38.35 19.75 -75.71
N ARG A 405 38.48 21.09 -75.62
CA ARG A 405 39.10 21.80 -74.49
C ARG A 405 38.12 22.70 -73.84
N TRP A 406 38.08 22.63 -72.47
CA TRP A 406 37.39 23.60 -71.66
C TRP A 406 38.45 24.52 -71.05
N HIS A 407 38.45 25.81 -71.46
CA HIS A 407 39.54 26.75 -71.19
C HIS A 407 40.88 26.20 -71.71
N HIS A 408 41.84 25.95 -70.85
CA HIS A 408 43.17 25.49 -71.14
C HIS A 408 43.39 23.97 -70.96
N PHE A 409 42.40 23.25 -70.40
CA PHE A 409 42.58 21.84 -70.05
C PHE A 409 41.73 20.92 -70.95
N PRO A 410 42.29 19.75 -71.33
CA PRO A 410 41.52 18.75 -72.06
C PRO A 410 40.41 18.17 -71.22
N VAL A 411 39.19 18.16 -71.78
CA VAL A 411 38.01 17.69 -71.03
C VAL A 411 38.15 16.27 -70.49
N PRO A 412 38.67 15.26 -71.21
CA PRO A 412 38.86 13.92 -70.71
C PRO A 412 39.80 13.84 -69.49
N THR A 413 40.89 14.62 -69.47
CA THR A 413 41.79 14.70 -68.31
C THR A 413 41.11 15.31 -67.12
N LEU A 414 40.28 16.34 -67.34
CA LEU A 414 39.51 16.99 -66.28
C LEU A 414 38.43 16.03 -65.66
N MET A 415 37.80 15.23 -66.51
CA MET A 415 36.84 14.20 -66.04
C MET A 415 37.52 13.15 -65.16
N VAL A 416 38.67 12.67 -65.51
CA VAL A 416 39.44 11.67 -64.73
C VAL A 416 39.94 12.27 -63.43
N VAL A 417 40.71 13.36 -63.48
CA VAL A 417 41.34 13.98 -62.32
C VAL A 417 40.28 14.56 -61.39
N GLY A 418 39.31 15.32 -61.96
CA GLY A 418 38.20 15.90 -61.20
C GLY A 418 37.30 14.83 -60.55
N GLY A 419 36.99 13.75 -61.29
CA GLY A 419 36.19 12.64 -60.76
C GLY A 419 36.89 11.88 -59.65
N VAL A 420 38.23 11.67 -59.74
CA VAL A 420 38.98 11.04 -58.67
C VAL A 420 39.06 11.93 -57.42
N ILE A 421 39.35 13.24 -57.59
CA ILE A 421 39.40 14.18 -56.46
C ILE A 421 38.02 14.25 -55.79
N ALA A 422 36.93 14.44 -56.55
CA ALA A 422 35.58 14.46 -56.03
C ALA A 422 35.24 13.15 -55.33
N GLY A 423 35.65 12.00 -55.85
CA GLY A 423 35.44 10.69 -55.22
C GLY A 423 36.16 10.55 -53.87
N VAL A 424 37.41 11.06 -53.78
CA VAL A 424 38.16 11.09 -52.51
C VAL A 424 37.47 11.99 -51.49
N VAL A 425 37.06 13.20 -51.90
CA VAL A 425 36.33 14.12 -51.01
C VAL A 425 35.01 13.51 -50.50
N VAL A 426 34.23 12.93 -51.40
CA VAL A 426 32.98 12.23 -51.01
C VAL A 426 33.27 11.06 -50.06
N SER A 427 34.35 10.29 -50.32
CA SER A 427 34.73 9.18 -49.42
C SER A 427 35.10 9.67 -48.01
N LEU A 428 35.86 10.77 -47.88
CA LEU A 428 36.22 11.36 -46.59
C LEU A 428 34.99 11.89 -45.85
N LEU A 429 34.09 12.59 -46.54
CA LEU A 429 32.83 13.05 -45.98
C LEU A 429 31.93 11.89 -45.51
N CYS A 430 31.87 10.82 -46.27
CA CYS A 430 31.16 9.59 -45.92
C CYS A 430 31.75 8.92 -44.67
N GLN A 431 33.08 8.85 -44.57
CA GLN A 431 33.73 8.31 -43.36
C GLN A 431 33.38 9.13 -42.11
N ALA A 432 33.42 10.46 -42.21
CA ALA A 432 32.99 11.33 -41.12
C ALA A 432 31.51 11.13 -40.76
N GLY A 433 30.62 11.05 -41.76
CA GLY A 433 29.18 10.79 -41.58
C GLY A 433 28.90 9.43 -40.95
N VAL A 434 29.57 8.36 -41.38
CA VAL A 434 29.46 7.02 -40.78
C VAL A 434 29.96 7.01 -39.34
N GLN A 435 31.03 7.71 -39.01
CA GLN A 435 31.53 7.81 -37.62
C GLN A 435 30.57 8.58 -36.74
N ALA A 436 29.97 9.69 -37.22
CA ALA A 436 28.98 10.45 -36.50
C ALA A 436 27.71 9.62 -36.26
N GLY A 437 27.21 8.92 -37.29
CA GLY A 437 26.08 8.00 -37.20
C GLY A 437 26.33 6.84 -36.24
N ALA A 438 27.54 6.26 -36.24
CA ALA A 438 27.91 5.19 -35.32
C ALA A 438 27.92 5.66 -33.86
N ARG A 439 28.38 6.91 -33.60
CA ARG A 439 28.30 7.49 -32.25
C ARG A 439 26.86 7.78 -31.83
N ALA A 440 26.00 8.21 -32.76
CA ALA A 440 24.58 8.43 -32.49
C ALA A 440 23.85 7.12 -32.18
N ALA A 441 24.09 6.07 -32.96
CA ALA A 441 23.53 4.73 -32.72
C ALA A 441 24.00 4.14 -31.38
N ALA A 442 25.30 4.32 -31.02
CA ALA A 442 25.81 3.90 -29.73
C ALA A 442 25.15 4.64 -28.55
N ARG A 443 24.91 5.95 -28.68
CA ARG A 443 24.20 6.74 -27.65
C ARG A 443 22.74 6.30 -27.51
N TYR A 444 22.07 6.08 -28.62
CA TYR A 444 20.69 5.58 -28.63
C TYR A 444 20.60 4.21 -27.96
N ALA A 445 21.42 3.25 -28.36
CA ALA A 445 21.46 1.92 -27.75
C ALA A 445 21.74 1.98 -26.24
N ARG A 446 22.67 2.87 -25.81
CA ARG A 446 22.97 3.05 -24.38
C ARG A 446 21.76 3.61 -23.61
N SER A 447 21.05 4.61 -24.17
CA SER A 447 19.87 5.19 -23.51
C SER A 447 18.73 4.20 -23.38
N GLU A 448 18.45 3.41 -24.44
CA GLU A 448 17.39 2.40 -24.41
C GLU A 448 17.71 1.25 -23.44
N LEU A 449 18.94 0.72 -23.48
CA LEU A 449 19.38 -0.31 -22.55
C LEU A 449 19.31 0.17 -21.10
N ARG A 450 19.75 1.42 -20.83
CA ARG A 450 19.66 2.00 -19.49
C ARG A 450 18.20 2.18 -19.05
N ALA A 451 17.31 2.62 -19.94
CA ALA A 451 15.90 2.78 -19.63
C ALA A 451 15.24 1.44 -19.26
N ASN A 452 15.44 0.40 -20.09
CA ASN A 452 14.89 -0.93 -19.80
C ASN A 452 15.45 -1.54 -18.49
N LEU A 453 16.74 -1.33 -18.21
CA LEU A 453 17.33 -1.78 -16.95
C LEU A 453 16.91 -0.93 -15.75
N THR A 454 16.54 0.34 -15.96
CA THR A 454 15.90 1.17 -14.94
C THR A 454 14.53 0.59 -14.58
N ASP A 455 13.73 0.19 -15.56
CA ASP A 455 12.42 -0.45 -15.31
C ASP A 455 12.59 -1.76 -14.51
N VAL A 456 13.60 -2.57 -14.84
CA VAL A 456 13.93 -3.78 -14.06
C VAL A 456 14.32 -3.41 -12.62
N ALA A 457 15.16 -2.38 -12.41
CA ALA A 457 15.55 -1.93 -11.08
C ALA A 457 14.31 -1.53 -10.24
N TRP A 458 13.39 -0.78 -10.85
CA TRP A 458 12.16 -0.36 -10.19
C TRP A 458 11.21 -1.52 -9.90
N GLN A 459 11.01 -2.42 -10.84
CA GLN A 459 10.08 -3.55 -10.65
C GLN A 459 10.60 -4.58 -9.65
N SER A 460 11.89 -4.88 -9.68
CA SER A 460 12.45 -6.00 -8.92
C SER A 460 13.06 -5.60 -7.57
N VAL A 461 13.44 -4.32 -7.36
CA VAL A 461 14.13 -3.89 -6.12
C VAL A 461 13.50 -2.65 -5.51
N VAL A 462 13.45 -1.52 -6.25
CA VAL A 462 13.05 -0.23 -5.68
C VAL A 462 11.57 -0.20 -5.34
N GLY A 463 10.71 -0.73 -6.21
CA GLY A 463 9.27 -0.80 -6.00
C GLY A 463 8.88 -1.58 -4.74
N PRO A 464 9.33 -2.84 -4.57
CA PRO A 464 9.11 -3.60 -3.35
C PRO A 464 9.60 -2.90 -2.08
N VAL A 465 10.78 -2.27 -2.12
CA VAL A 465 11.31 -1.50 -0.98
C VAL A 465 10.42 -0.31 -0.66
N ASN A 466 10.02 0.48 -1.67
CA ASN A 466 9.14 1.63 -1.45
C ASN A 466 7.75 1.22 -0.93
N ALA A 467 7.21 0.10 -1.40
CA ALA A 467 5.94 -0.42 -0.91
C ALA A 467 5.97 -0.72 0.59
N GLU A 468 7.08 -1.26 1.10
CA GLU A 468 7.25 -1.51 2.54
C GLU A 468 7.47 -0.21 3.33
N LEU A 469 8.17 0.78 2.76
CA LEU A 469 8.32 2.10 3.37
C LEU A 469 6.98 2.84 3.44
N ASP A 470 6.17 2.79 2.39
CA ASP A 470 4.83 3.37 2.36
C ASP A 470 3.90 2.70 3.39
N HIS A 471 3.97 1.36 3.53
CA HIS A 471 3.27 0.59 4.56
C HIS A 471 3.69 1.02 5.97
N HIS A 472 4.99 1.19 6.19
CA HIS A 472 5.50 1.69 7.46
C HIS A 472 4.94 3.08 7.80
N ASP A 473 4.97 4.01 6.84
CA ASP A 473 4.43 5.37 7.02
C ASP A 473 2.92 5.38 7.29
N GLU A 474 2.17 4.45 6.70
CA GLU A 474 0.75 4.28 6.99
C GLU A 474 0.53 3.81 8.43
N VAL A 475 1.32 2.83 8.90
CA VAL A 475 1.24 2.35 10.29
C VAL A 475 1.63 3.45 11.28
N VAL A 476 2.68 4.24 11.01
CA VAL A 476 3.06 5.39 11.84
C VAL A 476 1.90 6.38 11.98
N LYS A 477 1.21 6.70 10.87
CA LYS A 477 0.05 7.61 10.88
C LYS A 477 -1.13 7.04 11.69
N ILE A 478 -1.37 5.73 11.61
CA ILE A 478 -2.44 5.08 12.38
C ILE A 478 -2.09 5.10 13.86
N VAL A 479 -0.86 4.78 14.24
CA VAL A 479 -0.39 4.79 15.62
C VAL A 479 -0.44 6.20 16.21
N ALA A 480 0.03 7.21 15.47
CA ALA A 480 -0.04 8.61 15.90
C ALA A 480 -1.48 9.13 16.08
N LYS A 481 -2.46 8.52 15.40
CA LYS A 481 -3.87 8.88 15.52
C LYS A 481 -4.56 8.17 16.69
N ALA A 482 -4.01 7.04 17.11
CA ALA A 482 -4.50 6.24 18.23
C ALA A 482 -3.88 6.64 19.59
N SER A 483 -2.76 7.35 19.59
CA SER A 483 -2.11 7.98 20.74
C SER A 483 -2.69 9.36 21.04
#